data_f834dc680adeafc905bf19d78086c774
#
_entry.id   f834dc680adeafc905bf19d78086c774
#
_cell.length_a   1.000
_cell.length_b   1.000
_cell.length_c   1.000
_cell.angle_alpha   90.00
_cell.angle_beta   90.00
_cell.angle_gamma   90.00
#
_symmetry.space_group_name_H-M   'P 1'
#
loop_
_entity.id
_entity.type
_entity.pdbx_description
1 polymer ?
#
loop_
_entity_poly.entity_id
_entity_poly.type
_entity_poly.pdbx_seq_one_letter_code
_entity_poly.pdbx_strand_id
1 'polypeptide(L)'
;MSEISKLDNNLIIKKIDNETVNLQISNNETLMSIVGQFDQNLKDLGKLTNTNIFFRGNSITCKGKRENIHIFCGAIKFLINKYFLTKIIEKEDILLSVKKNIELDETNVKSFKQLIKTPRKSVIARSEKQSEYIKALKERDIVMSLGPAGTGKSFLAVSVGVTMLMEKKIERVILSRPAVEAGEKLGFLPGDMKEKVDPYLRPLY
;
A
#
# COMPACT_ATOMS: atom_id res chain seq x y z
N MET A 1 -2.63 -12.34 23.33
CA MET A 1 -1.85 -13.48 22.79
C MET A 1 -2.67 -14.03 21.64
N SER A 2 -2.22 -13.93 20.36
CA SER A 2 -2.57 -14.87 19.28
C SER A 2 -2.60 -14.31 17.83
N GLU A 3 -2.24 -13.07 17.58
CA GLU A 3 -2.13 -12.60 16.17
C GLU A 3 -0.69 -12.62 15.61
N ILE A 4 0.31 -12.71 16.48
CA ILE A 4 1.73 -12.79 16.07
C ILE A 4 2.08 -14.20 15.57
N SER A 5 1.34 -15.23 16.00
CA SER A 5 1.61 -16.63 15.67
C SER A 5 1.18 -17.09 14.27
N LYS A 6 0.32 -16.33 13.56
CA LYS A 6 -0.11 -16.72 12.21
C LYS A 6 0.88 -16.35 11.10
N LEU A 7 1.79 -15.43 11.35
CA LEU A 7 2.83 -15.04 10.40
C LEU A 7 3.98 -16.05 10.38
N ASP A 8 4.33 -16.59 11.53
CA ASP A 8 5.46 -17.53 11.66
C ASP A 8 5.20 -18.87 10.96
N ASN A 9 3.93 -19.26 10.76
CA ASN A 9 3.58 -20.52 10.09
C ASN A 9 3.65 -20.46 8.55
N ASN A 10 3.75 -19.29 7.92
CA ASN A 10 3.74 -19.17 6.46
C ASN A 10 5.11 -18.83 5.85
N LEU A 11 6.05 -18.37 6.63
CA LEU A 11 7.39 -18.00 6.16
C LEU A 11 8.45 -18.68 7.04
N ILE A 12 9.23 -19.56 6.45
CA ILE A 12 10.37 -20.17 7.09
C ILE A 12 11.63 -19.52 6.50
N ILE A 13 12.47 -18.94 7.34
CA ILE A 13 13.74 -18.34 6.94
C ILE A 13 14.86 -19.21 7.47
N LYS A 14 15.65 -19.82 6.57
CA LYS A 14 16.82 -20.62 6.90
C LYS A 14 18.07 -19.89 6.45
N LYS A 15 18.96 -19.57 7.36
CA LYS A 15 20.28 -19.03 7.05
C LYS A 15 21.17 -20.20 6.63
N ILE A 16 21.73 -20.14 5.40
CA ILE A 16 22.64 -21.15 4.87
C ILE A 16 24.06 -20.77 5.28
N ASP A 17 24.46 -19.53 5.03
CA ASP A 17 25.75 -18.94 5.41
C ASP A 17 25.60 -17.42 5.68
N ASN A 18 26.72 -16.70 5.79
CA ASN A 18 26.68 -15.24 6.08
C ASN A 18 26.16 -14.40 4.93
N GLU A 19 26.18 -14.93 3.70
CA GLU A 19 25.82 -14.24 2.47
C GLU A 19 24.64 -14.90 1.74
N THR A 20 24.06 -15.96 2.32
CA THR A 20 22.99 -16.73 1.67
C THR A 20 21.88 -17.07 2.66
N VAL A 21 20.66 -16.73 2.28
CA VAL A 21 19.44 -17.06 3.03
C VAL A 21 18.45 -17.75 2.11
N ASN A 22 17.76 -18.75 2.62
CA ASN A 22 16.68 -19.43 1.95
C ASN A 22 15.35 -19.11 2.67
N LEU A 23 14.36 -18.68 1.90
CA LEU A 23 13.01 -18.39 2.36
C LEU A 23 12.05 -19.40 1.74
N GLN A 24 11.23 -20.03 2.56
CA GLN A 24 10.15 -20.93 2.11
C GLN A 24 8.80 -20.35 2.51
N ILE A 25 7.90 -20.21 1.54
CA ILE A 25 6.54 -19.72 1.74
C ILE A 25 5.59 -20.89 1.54
N SER A 26 4.84 -21.24 2.60
CA SER A 26 3.97 -22.42 2.60
C SER A 26 2.71 -22.25 1.75
N ASN A 27 2.19 -21.02 1.65
CA ASN A 27 0.99 -20.75 0.87
C ASN A 27 1.33 -20.37 -0.57
N ASN A 28 0.87 -21.18 -1.52
CA ASN A 28 1.17 -21.02 -2.94
C ASN A 28 0.58 -19.74 -3.56
N GLU A 29 -0.62 -19.34 -3.16
CA GLU A 29 -1.24 -18.09 -3.66
C GLU A 29 -0.45 -16.87 -3.22
N THR A 30 -0.03 -16.84 -1.94
CA THR A 30 0.83 -15.79 -1.39
C THR A 30 2.17 -15.75 -2.13
N LEU A 31 2.77 -16.92 -2.34
CA LEU A 31 4.04 -17.04 -3.06
C LEU A 31 3.94 -16.48 -4.48
N MET A 32 2.95 -16.93 -5.25
CA MET A 32 2.77 -16.48 -6.64
C MET A 32 2.49 -14.98 -6.74
N SER A 33 1.74 -14.42 -5.79
CA SER A 33 1.49 -12.99 -5.73
C SER A 33 2.74 -12.17 -5.41
N ILE A 34 3.63 -12.70 -4.57
CA ILE A 34 4.92 -12.06 -4.23
C ILE A 34 5.89 -12.18 -5.40
N VAL A 35 5.98 -13.34 -6.01
CA VAL A 35 6.86 -13.60 -7.16
C VAL A 35 6.47 -12.72 -8.35
N GLY A 36 5.17 -12.58 -8.59
CA GLY A 36 4.62 -11.82 -9.71
C GLY A 36 4.72 -12.56 -11.05
N GLN A 37 4.18 -11.96 -12.09
CA GLN A 37 4.25 -12.53 -13.44
C GLN A 37 5.70 -12.59 -13.92
N PHE A 38 6.14 -13.74 -14.42
CA PHE A 38 7.49 -13.98 -14.93
C PHE A 38 8.60 -13.60 -13.93
N ASP A 39 8.36 -13.80 -12.63
CA ASP A 39 9.27 -13.47 -11.52
C ASP A 39 9.65 -11.98 -11.44
N GLN A 40 8.84 -11.11 -12.04
CA GLN A 40 9.18 -9.69 -12.17
C GLN A 40 9.34 -9.00 -10.81
N ASN A 41 8.46 -9.29 -9.86
CA ASN A 41 8.55 -8.69 -8.52
C ASN A 41 9.84 -9.09 -7.79
N LEU A 42 10.26 -10.35 -7.91
CA LEU A 42 11.53 -10.82 -7.33
C LEU A 42 12.73 -10.18 -8.03
N LYS A 43 12.69 -10.03 -9.36
CA LYS A 43 13.75 -9.35 -10.12
C LYS A 43 13.89 -7.90 -9.70
N ASP A 44 12.76 -7.20 -9.52
CA ASP A 44 12.74 -5.81 -9.08
C ASP A 44 13.24 -5.69 -7.63
N LEU A 45 12.83 -6.60 -6.73
CA LEU A 45 13.37 -6.67 -5.37
C LEU A 45 14.89 -6.90 -5.37
N GLY A 46 15.40 -7.83 -6.17
CA GLY A 46 16.83 -8.09 -6.28
C GLY A 46 17.63 -6.86 -6.70
N LYS A 47 17.13 -6.12 -7.70
CA LYS A 47 17.76 -4.85 -8.13
C LYS A 47 17.72 -3.80 -7.03
N LEU A 48 16.57 -3.61 -6.37
CA LEU A 48 16.39 -2.59 -5.34
C LEU A 48 17.21 -2.87 -4.08
N THR A 49 17.40 -4.14 -3.73
CA THR A 49 18.17 -4.55 -2.54
C THR A 49 19.62 -4.90 -2.85
N ASN A 50 20.02 -4.82 -4.13
CA ASN A 50 21.34 -5.23 -4.61
C ASN A 50 21.71 -6.65 -4.14
N THR A 51 20.79 -7.61 -4.40
CA THR A 51 20.93 -9.03 -4.07
C THR A 51 20.65 -9.90 -5.29
N ASN A 52 21.27 -11.08 -5.33
CA ASN A 52 20.99 -12.08 -6.34
C ASN A 52 19.93 -13.06 -5.81
N ILE A 53 18.81 -13.16 -6.53
CA ILE A 53 17.68 -13.97 -6.12
C ILE A 53 17.51 -15.14 -7.07
N PHE A 54 17.34 -16.33 -6.50
CA PHE A 54 17.05 -17.57 -7.22
C PHE A 54 15.74 -18.14 -6.70
N PHE A 55 14.81 -18.40 -7.60
CA PHE A 55 13.50 -18.93 -7.27
C PHE A 55 13.33 -20.34 -7.86
N ARG A 56 12.93 -21.30 -7.03
CA ARG A 56 12.62 -22.66 -7.47
C ARG A 56 11.55 -23.30 -6.58
N GLY A 57 10.42 -23.67 -7.18
CA GLY A 57 9.28 -24.26 -6.46
C GLY A 57 8.72 -23.27 -5.43
N ASN A 58 8.75 -23.61 -4.16
CA ASN A 58 8.31 -22.76 -3.05
C ASN A 58 9.46 -22.08 -2.29
N SER A 59 10.65 -22.12 -2.85
CA SER A 59 11.89 -21.69 -2.21
C SER A 59 12.50 -20.49 -2.94
N ILE A 60 12.78 -19.44 -2.21
CA ILE A 60 13.46 -18.23 -2.67
C ILE A 60 14.83 -18.19 -1.99
N THR A 61 15.91 -18.30 -2.76
CA THR A 61 17.27 -18.16 -2.26
C THR A 61 17.78 -16.77 -2.58
N CYS A 62 18.22 -16.05 -1.57
CA CYS A 62 18.78 -14.70 -1.70
C CYS A 62 20.27 -14.73 -1.31
N LYS A 63 21.12 -14.19 -2.19
CA LYS A 63 22.57 -14.05 -1.98
C LYS A 63 22.98 -12.59 -2.06
N GLY A 64 23.80 -12.13 -1.11
CA GLY A 64 24.30 -10.76 -1.09
C GLY A 64 24.96 -10.40 0.23
N LYS A 65 25.30 -9.13 0.40
CA LYS A 65 25.82 -8.63 1.67
C LYS A 65 24.76 -8.76 2.77
N ARG A 66 25.20 -9.00 4.01
CA ARG A 66 24.32 -9.23 5.16
C ARG A 66 23.26 -8.13 5.35
N GLU A 67 23.63 -6.88 5.17
CA GLU A 67 22.70 -5.74 5.27
C GLU A 67 21.61 -5.79 4.19
N ASN A 68 22.00 -6.08 2.95
CA ASN A 68 21.10 -6.20 1.82
C ASN A 68 20.11 -7.37 1.98
N ILE A 69 20.61 -8.50 2.49
CA ILE A 69 19.77 -9.66 2.81
C ILE A 69 18.75 -9.30 3.91
N HIS A 70 19.15 -8.53 4.92
CA HIS A 70 18.23 -8.08 5.96
C HIS A 70 17.10 -7.22 5.39
N ILE A 71 17.42 -6.26 4.52
CA ILE A 71 16.44 -5.43 3.80
C ILE A 71 15.50 -6.31 2.96
N PHE A 72 16.05 -7.26 2.21
CA PHE A 72 15.27 -8.19 1.39
C PHE A 72 14.30 -9.03 2.23
N CYS A 73 14.76 -9.63 3.31
CA CYS A 73 13.91 -10.42 4.21
C CYS A 73 12.79 -9.59 4.83
N GLY A 74 13.09 -8.35 5.23
CA GLY A 74 12.11 -7.40 5.72
C GLY A 74 11.08 -7.04 4.65
N ALA A 75 11.51 -6.81 3.40
CA ALA A 75 10.63 -6.53 2.29
C ALA A 75 9.68 -7.70 1.99
N ILE A 76 10.16 -8.94 1.99
CA ILE A 76 9.31 -10.13 1.83
C ILE A 76 8.29 -10.25 2.96
N LYS A 77 8.69 -10.05 4.22
CA LYS A 77 7.76 -10.04 5.36
C LYS A 77 6.66 -8.98 5.20
N PHE A 78 7.04 -7.78 4.76
CA PHE A 78 6.08 -6.72 4.48
C PHE A 78 5.07 -7.10 3.40
N LEU A 79 5.53 -7.67 2.28
CA LEU A 79 4.68 -8.09 1.17
C LEU A 79 3.74 -9.24 1.56
N ILE A 80 4.22 -10.20 2.37
CA ILE A 80 3.36 -11.25 2.93
C ILE A 80 2.22 -10.63 3.74
N ASN A 81 2.55 -9.73 4.67
CA ASN A 81 1.57 -9.04 5.50
C ASN A 81 0.56 -8.25 4.66
N LYS A 82 1.05 -7.52 3.66
CA LYS A 82 0.18 -6.79 2.76
C LYS A 82 -0.77 -7.73 2.02
N TYR A 83 -0.27 -8.83 1.45
CA TYR A 83 -1.09 -9.80 0.75
C TYR A 83 -2.20 -10.39 1.65
N PHE A 84 -1.90 -10.69 2.91
CA PHE A 84 -2.93 -11.17 3.84
C PHE A 84 -4.05 -10.16 4.05
N LEU A 85 -3.73 -8.86 4.05
CA LEU A 85 -4.68 -7.79 4.28
C LEU A 85 -5.49 -7.42 3.03
N THR A 86 -4.83 -7.36 1.86
CA THR A 86 -5.44 -6.79 0.62
C THR A 86 -5.68 -7.82 -0.48
N LYS A 87 -5.05 -9.01 -0.38
CA LYS A 87 -5.04 -10.05 -1.41
C LYS A 87 -4.44 -9.62 -2.76
N ILE A 88 -3.84 -8.43 -2.82
CA ILE A 88 -3.24 -7.85 -4.03
C ILE A 88 -1.88 -7.25 -3.65
N ILE A 89 -0.89 -7.45 -4.53
CA ILE A 89 0.42 -6.78 -4.48
C ILE A 89 0.53 -5.94 -5.75
N GLU A 90 0.72 -4.64 -5.58
CA GLU A 90 0.94 -3.68 -6.67
C GLU A 90 2.44 -3.39 -6.81
N LYS A 91 2.86 -2.87 -7.97
CA LYS A 91 4.28 -2.57 -8.24
C LYS A 91 4.86 -1.54 -7.25
N GLU A 92 4.04 -0.58 -6.84
CA GLU A 92 4.41 0.43 -5.83
C GLU A 92 4.71 -0.19 -4.45
N ASP A 93 4.09 -1.34 -4.14
CA ASP A 93 4.32 -2.03 -2.87
C ASP A 93 5.72 -2.63 -2.78
N ILE A 94 6.27 -3.03 -3.93
CA ILE A 94 7.66 -3.51 -4.02
C ILE A 94 8.64 -2.40 -3.62
N LEU A 95 8.46 -1.18 -4.18
CA LEU A 95 9.28 -0.03 -3.84
C LEU A 95 9.13 0.37 -2.36
N LEU A 96 7.89 0.37 -1.86
CA LEU A 96 7.59 0.70 -0.46
C LEU A 96 8.21 -0.31 0.51
N SER A 97 8.16 -1.61 0.17
CA SER A 97 8.72 -2.66 1.01
C SER A 97 10.21 -2.47 1.26
N VAL A 98 10.96 -2.03 0.25
CA VAL A 98 12.40 -1.78 0.36
C VAL A 98 12.69 -0.48 1.10
N LYS A 99 12.06 0.64 0.71
CA LYS A 99 12.25 1.96 1.36
C LYS A 99 12.01 1.89 2.86
N LYS A 100 10.95 1.22 3.27
CA LYS A 100 10.60 1.06 4.68
C LYS A 100 11.66 0.32 5.47
N ASN A 101 12.30 -0.68 4.90
CA ASN A 101 13.35 -1.45 5.59
C ASN A 101 14.73 -0.77 5.56
N ILE A 102 14.93 0.26 4.72
CA ILE A 102 16.11 1.13 4.76
C ILE A 102 15.96 2.22 5.84
N GLU A 103 14.74 2.74 6.03
CA GLU A 103 14.45 3.85 6.96
C GLU A 103 14.17 3.42 8.40
N LEU A 104 14.00 2.13 8.66
CA LEU A 104 13.52 1.64 9.95
C LEU A 104 14.49 0.68 10.62
N ASP A 105 15.10 1.16 11.71
CA ASP A 105 15.40 0.32 12.86
C ASP A 105 14.11 -0.38 13.37
N GLU A 106 14.24 -1.58 13.89
CA GLU A 106 13.23 -2.61 14.18
C GLU A 106 11.95 -2.21 14.96
N THR A 107 11.79 -0.97 15.37
CA THR A 107 10.72 -0.53 16.27
C THR A 107 9.40 -0.10 15.59
N ASN A 108 9.36 0.10 14.26
CA ASN A 108 8.23 0.75 13.58
C ASN A 108 7.36 -0.13 12.66
N VAL A 109 7.46 -1.45 12.69
CA VAL A 109 6.54 -2.35 11.98
C VAL A 109 5.07 -2.21 12.45
N LYS A 110 4.85 -1.56 13.61
CA LYS A 110 3.51 -1.36 14.20
C LYS A 110 2.69 -0.20 13.59
N SER A 111 3.28 0.67 12.77
CA SER A 111 2.63 1.95 12.40
C SER A 111 1.70 1.94 11.18
N PHE A 112 1.66 0.89 10.34
CA PHE A 112 0.72 0.83 9.21
C PHE A 112 -0.59 0.13 9.57
N LYS A 113 -1.21 0.55 10.69
CA LYS A 113 -2.45 -0.06 11.18
C LYS A 113 -3.74 0.50 10.57
N GLN A 114 -3.67 1.53 9.72
CA GLN A 114 -4.88 2.13 9.15
C GLN A 114 -5.26 1.44 7.83
N LEU A 115 -6.04 0.38 7.98
CA LEU A 115 -6.72 -0.30 6.86
C LEU A 115 -8.11 0.29 6.69
N ILE A 116 -8.44 0.69 5.47
CA ILE A 116 -9.78 1.07 5.04
C ILE A 116 -10.31 -0.07 4.18
N LYS A 117 -11.35 -0.74 4.65
CA LYS A 117 -12.00 -1.82 3.89
C LYS A 117 -13.19 -1.26 3.13
N THR A 118 -13.08 -1.14 1.81
CA THR A 118 -14.22 -0.87 0.93
C THR A 118 -14.70 -2.17 0.27
N PRO A 119 -15.90 -2.25 -0.30
CA PRO A 119 -16.42 -3.48 -0.92
C PRO A 119 -15.55 -4.00 -2.07
N ARG A 120 -14.96 -3.08 -2.81
CA ARG A 120 -14.19 -3.42 -4.00
C ARG A 120 -12.69 -3.53 -3.74
N LYS A 121 -12.16 -2.78 -2.77
CA LYS A 121 -10.71 -2.71 -2.54
C LYS A 121 -10.38 -2.37 -1.10
N SER A 122 -9.36 -3.02 -0.56
CA SER A 122 -8.77 -2.61 0.73
C SER A 122 -7.69 -1.57 0.47
N VAL A 123 -7.80 -0.42 1.14
CA VAL A 123 -6.84 0.69 1.03
C VAL A 123 -5.98 0.72 2.28
N ILE A 124 -4.67 0.72 2.10
CA ILE A 124 -3.68 0.81 3.19
C ILE A 124 -2.92 2.12 3.06
N ALA A 125 -2.67 2.78 4.18
CA ALA A 125 -1.79 3.92 4.24
C ALA A 125 -0.38 3.55 3.72
N ARG A 126 0.15 4.34 2.78
CA ARG A 126 1.47 4.14 2.17
C ARG A 126 2.58 4.93 2.87
N SER A 127 2.21 5.85 3.76
CA SER A 127 3.12 6.67 4.56
C SER A 127 2.54 6.93 5.94
N GLU A 128 3.38 7.35 6.87
CA GLU A 128 2.97 7.74 8.22
C GLU A 128 1.98 8.90 8.19
N LYS A 129 2.24 9.93 7.37
CA LYS A 129 1.32 11.07 7.19
C LYS A 129 -0.05 10.65 6.64
N GLN A 130 -0.10 9.66 5.74
CA GLN A 130 -1.38 9.10 5.29
C GLN A 130 -2.10 8.33 6.41
N SER A 131 -1.36 7.62 7.25
CA SER A 131 -1.92 6.91 8.42
C SER A 131 -2.51 7.88 9.43
N GLU A 132 -1.79 8.97 9.75
CA GLU A 132 -2.27 10.06 10.60
C GLU A 132 -3.52 10.73 10.00
N TYR A 133 -3.51 10.98 8.70
CA TYR A 133 -4.65 11.57 7.99
C TYR A 133 -5.90 10.68 8.07
N ILE A 134 -5.76 9.38 7.82
CA ILE A 134 -6.87 8.41 7.95
C ILE A 134 -7.38 8.37 9.39
N LYS A 135 -6.50 8.42 10.37
CA LYS A 135 -6.87 8.48 11.78
C LYS A 135 -7.66 9.77 12.08
N ALA A 136 -7.13 10.91 11.64
CA ALA A 136 -7.81 12.20 11.83
C ALA A 136 -9.21 12.21 11.20
N LEU A 137 -9.37 11.69 9.97
CA LEU A 137 -10.66 11.57 9.28
C LEU A 137 -11.70 10.71 10.03
N LYS A 138 -11.24 9.74 10.83
CA LYS A 138 -12.14 8.89 11.63
C LYS A 138 -12.50 9.46 13.00
N GLU A 139 -11.63 10.33 13.55
CA GLU A 139 -11.72 10.77 14.94
C GLU A 139 -12.10 12.26 15.09
N ARG A 140 -11.96 13.07 14.03
CA ARG A 140 -12.17 14.52 14.08
C ARG A 140 -13.36 14.95 13.24
N ASP A 141 -14.08 15.95 13.73
CA ASP A 141 -15.24 16.52 13.02
C ASP A 141 -14.83 17.33 11.79
N ILE A 142 -13.70 18.02 11.85
CA ILE A 142 -13.16 18.83 10.76
C ILE A 142 -11.69 18.47 10.56
N VAL A 143 -11.32 18.16 9.31
CA VAL A 143 -9.95 17.85 8.93
C VAL A 143 -9.54 18.65 7.70
N MET A 144 -8.45 19.40 7.81
CA MET A 144 -7.85 20.12 6.69
C MET A 144 -6.57 19.41 6.25
N SER A 145 -6.48 19.08 4.96
CA SER A 145 -5.33 18.35 4.40
C SER A 145 -4.62 19.19 3.36
N LEU A 146 -3.37 19.54 3.62
CA LEU A 146 -2.49 20.30 2.74
C LEU A 146 -1.40 19.40 2.17
N GLY A 147 -1.03 19.61 0.92
CA GLY A 147 0.05 18.86 0.27
C GLY A 147 -0.04 18.86 -1.26
N PRO A 148 1.03 18.42 -1.95
CA PRO A 148 1.09 18.40 -3.41
C PRO A 148 0.02 17.50 -4.04
N ALA A 149 -0.24 17.70 -5.33
CA ALA A 149 -1.12 16.83 -6.11
C ALA A 149 -0.60 15.38 -6.12
N GLY A 150 -1.49 14.41 -6.30
CA GLY A 150 -1.11 12.99 -6.40
C GLY A 150 -0.79 12.29 -5.07
N THR A 151 -0.82 12.97 -3.92
CA THR A 151 -0.53 12.37 -2.61
C THR A 151 -1.67 11.56 -1.99
N GLY A 152 -2.79 11.43 -2.68
CA GLY A 152 -3.93 10.59 -2.27
C GLY A 152 -4.93 11.26 -1.31
N LYS A 153 -4.86 12.59 -1.09
CA LYS A 153 -5.75 13.30 -0.14
C LYS A 153 -7.23 13.02 -0.37
N SER A 154 -7.73 13.32 -1.55
CA SER A 154 -9.16 13.13 -1.91
C SER A 154 -9.53 11.64 -1.92
N PHE A 155 -8.67 10.79 -2.46
CA PHE A 155 -8.90 9.35 -2.52
C PHE A 155 -9.06 8.74 -1.12
N LEU A 156 -8.20 9.09 -0.17
CA LEU A 156 -8.27 8.59 1.20
C LEU A 156 -9.51 9.13 1.93
N ALA A 157 -9.84 10.41 1.75
CA ALA A 157 -11.03 11.00 2.35
C ALA A 157 -12.31 10.31 1.86
N VAL A 158 -12.46 10.13 0.55
CA VAL A 158 -13.61 9.43 -0.04
C VAL A 158 -13.65 7.97 0.44
N SER A 159 -12.52 7.28 0.48
CA SER A 159 -12.45 5.90 0.96
C SER A 159 -12.91 5.76 2.41
N VAL A 160 -12.52 6.69 3.29
CA VAL A 160 -13.00 6.72 4.68
C VAL A 160 -14.50 7.01 4.73
N GLY A 161 -14.98 8.02 3.98
CA GLY A 161 -16.40 8.36 3.91
C GLY A 161 -17.28 7.20 3.45
N VAL A 162 -16.85 6.48 2.39
CA VAL A 162 -17.55 5.28 1.90
C VAL A 162 -17.59 4.18 2.97
N THR A 163 -16.47 3.98 3.69
CA THR A 163 -16.44 2.97 4.77
C THR A 163 -17.39 3.34 5.90
N MET A 164 -17.39 4.60 6.33
CA MET A 164 -18.32 5.09 7.38
C MET A 164 -19.79 4.96 6.96
N LEU A 165 -20.11 5.22 5.68
CA LEU A 165 -21.43 5.01 5.11
C LEU A 165 -21.86 3.54 5.17
N MET A 166 -20.95 2.62 4.81
CA MET A 166 -21.21 1.20 4.85
C MET A 166 -21.37 0.64 6.27
N GLU A 167 -20.59 1.18 7.20
CA GLU A 167 -20.69 0.87 8.62
C GLU A 167 -21.93 1.53 9.27
N LYS A 168 -22.74 2.26 8.48
CA LYS A 168 -23.93 3.01 8.93
C LYS A 168 -23.62 4.02 10.04
N LYS A 169 -22.40 4.52 10.06
CA LYS A 169 -21.98 5.60 10.97
C LYS A 169 -22.44 6.98 10.49
N ILE A 170 -22.65 7.11 9.20
CA ILE A 170 -23.21 8.31 8.55
C ILE A 170 -24.30 7.89 7.58
N GLU A 171 -25.24 8.79 7.33
CA GLU A 171 -26.37 8.54 6.43
C GLU A 171 -26.03 8.78 4.97
N ARG A 172 -25.14 9.71 4.68
CA ARG A 172 -24.75 10.09 3.31
C ARG A 172 -23.36 10.72 3.27
N VAL A 173 -22.71 10.64 2.12
CA VAL A 173 -21.47 11.34 1.80
C VAL A 173 -21.81 12.49 0.85
N ILE A 174 -21.41 13.70 1.20
CA ILE A 174 -21.55 14.88 0.34
C ILE A 174 -20.17 15.23 -0.20
N LEU A 175 -20.05 15.25 -1.51
CA LEU A 175 -18.83 15.66 -2.20
C LEU A 175 -19.06 17.02 -2.84
N SER A 176 -18.15 17.97 -2.56
CA SER A 176 -18.20 19.29 -3.17
C SER A 176 -16.82 19.70 -3.68
N ARG A 177 -16.80 20.40 -4.79
CA ARG A 177 -15.60 20.98 -5.39
C ARG A 177 -15.97 22.30 -6.07
N PRO A 178 -15.09 23.33 -6.04
CA PRO A 178 -15.27 24.50 -6.88
C PRO A 178 -15.45 24.10 -8.35
N ALA A 179 -16.45 24.64 -9.01
CA ALA A 179 -16.74 24.32 -10.41
C ALA A 179 -15.66 24.82 -11.38
N VAL A 180 -14.81 25.74 -10.93
CA VAL A 180 -13.75 26.37 -11.73
C VAL A 180 -12.48 26.42 -10.90
N GLU A 181 -11.35 26.05 -11.49
CA GLU A 181 -10.04 26.27 -10.85
C GLU A 181 -9.70 27.77 -10.83
N ALA A 182 -8.89 28.19 -9.85
CA ALA A 182 -8.51 29.60 -9.71
C ALA A 182 -7.78 30.07 -10.98
N GLY A 183 -8.38 31.07 -11.68
CA GLY A 183 -7.84 31.61 -12.93
C GLY A 183 -8.50 31.10 -14.22
N GLU A 184 -9.34 30.07 -14.17
CA GLU A 184 -10.10 29.58 -15.31
C GLU A 184 -11.51 30.20 -15.40
N LYS A 185 -11.97 30.46 -16.64
CA LYS A 185 -13.34 30.96 -16.92
C LYS A 185 -14.14 29.86 -17.60
N LEU A 186 -15.25 29.46 -17.00
CA LEU A 186 -16.21 28.46 -17.55
C LEU A 186 -16.70 28.80 -18.96
N GLY A 187 -16.58 30.04 -19.41
CA GLY A 187 -17.04 30.50 -20.74
C GLY A 187 -16.28 29.90 -21.93
N PHE A 188 -15.09 29.29 -21.73
CA PHE A 188 -14.32 28.70 -22.83
C PHE A 188 -14.70 27.24 -23.17
N LEU A 189 -15.46 26.55 -22.32
CA LEU A 189 -15.86 25.18 -22.58
C LEU A 189 -17.19 25.16 -23.36
N PRO A 190 -17.29 24.40 -24.47
CA PRO A 190 -18.54 24.19 -25.19
C PRO A 190 -19.50 23.32 -24.37
N GLY A 191 -20.82 23.51 -24.56
CA GLY A 191 -21.87 22.71 -23.94
C GLY A 191 -22.61 23.39 -22.79
N ASP A 192 -23.59 22.68 -22.24
CA ASP A 192 -24.41 23.11 -21.13
C ASP A 192 -23.63 23.19 -19.82
N MET A 193 -24.18 23.92 -18.81
CA MET A 193 -23.53 24.04 -17.49
C MET A 193 -23.14 22.70 -16.86
N LYS A 194 -23.96 21.66 -17.04
CA LYS A 194 -23.65 20.28 -16.56
C LYS A 194 -22.43 19.70 -17.25
N GLU A 195 -22.36 19.82 -18.58
CA GLU A 195 -21.24 19.31 -19.38
C GLU A 195 -19.94 20.05 -19.11
N LYS A 196 -20.03 21.36 -18.84
CA LYS A 196 -18.88 22.20 -18.48
C LYS A 196 -18.28 21.85 -17.11
N VAL A 197 -19.11 21.39 -16.17
CA VAL A 197 -18.70 21.07 -14.80
C VAL A 197 -18.25 19.60 -14.65
N ASP A 198 -18.72 18.69 -15.52
CA ASP A 198 -18.41 17.26 -15.45
C ASP A 198 -16.91 16.93 -15.38
N PRO A 199 -16.01 17.52 -16.20
CA PRO A 199 -14.56 17.26 -16.10
C PRO A 199 -13.97 17.56 -14.73
N TYR A 200 -14.50 18.55 -14.02
CA TYR A 200 -14.02 18.92 -12.69
C TYR A 200 -14.55 18.00 -11.59
N LEU A 201 -15.67 17.32 -11.82
CA LEU A 201 -16.26 16.38 -10.86
C LEU A 201 -15.77 14.94 -11.03
N ARG A 202 -15.32 14.54 -12.22
CA ARG A 202 -14.81 13.17 -12.48
C ARG A 202 -13.79 12.64 -11.47
N PRO A 203 -12.84 13.42 -10.95
CA PRO A 203 -11.90 12.94 -9.95
C PRO A 203 -12.53 12.57 -8.60
N LEU A 204 -13.82 12.88 -8.38
CA LEU A 204 -14.57 12.56 -7.17
C LEU A 204 -15.33 11.24 -7.26
N TYR A 205 -15.60 10.76 -8.47
CA TYR A 205 -16.29 9.49 -8.77
C TYR A 205 -15.29 8.40 -9.13
#